data_e3a9647afba22c8b66ccff5f128b9a3d
#
_entry.id   e3a9647afba22c8b66ccff5f128b9a3d
#
_cell.length_a   1.000
_cell.length_b   1.000
_cell.length_c   1.000
_cell.angle_alpha   90.00
_cell.angle_beta   90.00
_cell.angle_gamma   90.00
#
_symmetry.space_group_name_H-M   'P 1'
#
loop_
_entity.id
_entity.type
_entity.pdbx_description
1 polymer ?
#
loop_
_entity_poly.entity_id
_entity_poly.type
_entity_poly.pdbx_seq_one_letter_code
_entity_poly.pdbx_strand_id
1 'polypeptide(L)' 'MSPDDVKKLIEDGVEGADAIISGEGCNLEATVISDAFEGMTMLAEQKMVYATVNHLIQTGELHALGIKAYTRAEWAAQNG' A
#
# COMPACT_ATOMS: atom_id res chain seq x y z
N MET A 1 0.07 -14.97 7.84
CA MET A 1 0.41 -13.88 6.89
C MET A 1 1.57 -13.08 7.45
N SER A 2 2.55 -12.77 6.64
CA SER A 2 3.69 -11.94 7.04
C SER A 2 3.63 -10.57 6.37
N PRO A 3 4.36 -9.57 6.87
CA PRO A 3 4.46 -8.27 6.18
C PRO A 3 4.96 -8.39 4.75
N ASP A 4 5.83 -9.36 4.47
CA ASP A 4 6.34 -9.58 3.11
C ASP A 4 5.24 -10.05 2.16
N ASP A 5 4.26 -10.80 2.65
CA ASP A 5 3.10 -11.23 1.85
C ASP A 5 2.26 -10.02 1.44
N VAL A 6 2.04 -9.08 2.37
CA VAL A 6 1.31 -7.84 2.10
C VAL A 6 2.07 -6.98 1.08
N LYS A 7 3.37 -6.83 1.28
CA LYS A 7 4.23 -6.10 0.36
C LYS A 7 4.12 -6.65 -1.07
N LYS A 8 4.22 -7.96 -1.21
CA LYS A 8 4.16 -8.62 -2.51
C LYS A 8 2.81 -8.42 -3.19
N LEU A 9 1.72 -8.58 -2.43
CA LEU A 9 0.37 -8.39 -2.97
C LEU A 9 0.18 -6.96 -3.51
N ILE A 10 0.65 -5.97 -2.77
CA ILE A 10 0.54 -4.58 -3.19
C ILE A 10 1.40 -4.33 -4.43
N GLU A 11 2.64 -4.79 -4.43
CA GLU A 11 3.55 -4.58 -5.56
C GLU A 11 3.06 -5.27 -6.82
N ASP A 12 2.47 -6.46 -6.68
CA ASP A 12 1.91 -7.18 -7.83
C ASP A 12 0.61 -6.54 -8.35
N GLY A 13 -0.17 -5.93 -7.45
CA GLY A 13 -1.48 -5.38 -7.79
C GLY A 13 -1.48 -3.92 -8.23
N VAL A 14 -0.43 -3.16 -7.91
CA VAL A 14 -0.30 -1.75 -8.30
C VAL A 14 0.90 -1.62 -9.23
N GLU A 15 0.66 -1.17 -10.45
CA GLU A 15 1.69 -1.10 -11.47
C GLU A 15 2.88 -0.24 -11.04
N GLY A 16 4.08 -0.81 -11.15
CA GLY A 16 5.31 -0.09 -10.86
C GLY A 16 5.48 0.31 -9.41
N ALA A 17 4.74 -0.30 -8.48
CA ALA A 17 4.77 0.09 -7.09
C ALA A 17 5.93 -0.53 -6.32
N ASP A 18 6.48 0.28 -5.40
CA ASP A 18 7.31 -0.18 -4.31
C ASP A 18 6.51 0.01 -3.01
N ALA A 19 6.46 -1.01 -2.18
CA ALA A 19 5.74 -0.95 -0.93
C ALA A 19 6.69 -1.12 0.26
N ILE A 20 6.52 -0.25 1.26
CA ILE A 20 7.26 -0.32 2.51
C ILE A 20 6.25 -0.63 3.59
N ILE A 21 6.40 -1.79 4.23
CA ILE A 21 5.46 -2.26 5.25
C ILE A 21 6.08 -2.08 6.63
N SER A 22 5.31 -1.49 7.54
CA SER A 22 5.71 -1.33 8.94
C SER A 22 4.55 -1.73 9.84
N GLY A 23 4.81 -1.84 11.14
CA GLY A 23 3.82 -2.27 12.12
C GLY A 23 4.03 -3.70 12.57
N GLU A 24 3.09 -4.20 13.37
CA GLU A 24 3.19 -5.53 13.97
C GLU A 24 1.85 -6.28 13.88
N GLY A 25 1.94 -7.59 13.76
CA GLY A 25 0.77 -8.47 13.78
C GLY A 25 -0.21 -8.17 12.66
N CYS A 26 -1.46 -7.92 13.03
CA CYS A 26 -2.54 -7.62 12.10
C CYS A 26 -2.71 -6.12 11.83
N ASN A 27 -1.93 -5.28 12.51
CA ASN A 27 -2.02 -3.82 12.42
C ASN A 27 -0.80 -3.29 11.68
N LEU A 28 -0.90 -3.25 10.36
CA LEU A 28 0.20 -2.86 9.49
C LEU A 28 -0.03 -1.49 8.87
N GLU A 29 1.05 -0.85 8.47
CA GLU A 29 1.02 0.39 7.68
C GLU A 29 1.83 0.17 6.41
N ALA A 30 1.25 0.55 5.28
CA ALA A 30 1.90 0.43 3.99
C ALA A 30 2.15 1.81 3.41
N THR A 31 3.40 2.08 3.05
CA THR A 31 3.77 3.23 2.24
C THR A 31 3.98 2.71 0.82
N VAL A 32 3.17 3.18 -0.11
CA VAL A 32 3.17 2.68 -1.49
C VAL A 32 3.60 3.80 -2.42
N ILE A 33 4.64 3.55 -3.18
CA ILE A 33 5.23 4.53 -4.10
C ILE A 33 5.05 4.03 -5.53
N SER A 34 4.28 4.77 -6.32
CA SER A 34 4.05 4.42 -7.73
C SER A 34 3.62 5.63 -8.53
N ASP A 35 4.16 5.74 -9.75
CA ASP A 35 3.71 6.79 -10.68
C ASP A 35 2.29 6.55 -11.19
N ALA A 36 1.73 5.35 -10.97
CA ALA A 36 0.32 5.08 -11.26
C ALA A 36 -0.62 5.98 -10.46
N PHE A 37 -0.15 6.54 -9.35
CA PHE A 37 -0.95 7.45 -8.52
C PHE A 37 -1.00 8.88 -9.05
N GLU A 38 -0.24 9.21 -10.07
CA GLU A 38 -0.22 10.56 -10.60
C GLU A 38 -1.60 10.96 -11.11
N GLY A 39 -2.07 12.13 -10.63
CA GLY A 39 -3.38 12.63 -10.99
C GLY A 39 -4.55 11.98 -10.25
N MET A 40 -4.30 11.02 -9.38
CA MET A 40 -5.36 10.35 -8.60
C MET A 40 -5.68 11.11 -7.32
N THR A 41 -6.95 11.02 -6.90
CA THR A 41 -7.35 11.52 -5.59
C THR A 41 -6.85 10.56 -4.50
N MET A 42 -6.77 11.07 -3.27
CA MET A 42 -6.42 10.22 -2.13
C MET A 42 -7.37 9.02 -2.00
N LEU A 43 -8.66 9.24 -2.18
CA LEU A 43 -9.64 8.17 -2.09
C LEU A 43 -9.41 7.09 -3.16
N ALA A 44 -9.11 7.50 -4.40
CA ALA A 44 -8.84 6.56 -5.48
C ALA A 44 -7.56 5.75 -5.21
N GLU A 45 -6.53 6.39 -4.68
CA GLU A 45 -5.29 5.72 -4.28
C GLU A 45 -5.54 4.67 -3.20
N GLN A 46 -6.30 5.04 -2.17
CA GLN A 46 -6.67 4.14 -1.08
C GLN A 46 -7.42 2.92 -1.60
N LYS A 47 -8.41 3.13 -2.45
CA LYS A 47 -9.20 2.03 -3.03
C LYS A 47 -8.34 1.09 -3.86
N MET A 48 -7.42 1.63 -4.64
CA MET A 48 -6.53 0.83 -5.47
C MET A 48 -5.66 -0.10 -4.62
N VAL A 49 -5.08 0.41 -3.54
CA VAL A 49 -4.23 -0.39 -2.66
C VAL A 49 -5.05 -1.39 -1.86
N TYR A 50 -6.19 -0.99 -1.30
CA TYR A 50 -7.06 -1.92 -0.56
C TYR A 50 -7.53 -3.09 -1.41
N ALA A 51 -7.78 -2.87 -2.69
CA ALA A 51 -8.22 -3.93 -3.60
C ALA A 51 -7.21 -5.09 -3.66
N THR A 52 -5.93 -4.81 -3.47
CA THR A 52 -4.89 -5.84 -3.52
C THR A 52 -4.90 -6.77 -2.31
N VAL A 53 -5.38 -6.30 -1.16
CA VAL A 53 -5.35 -7.04 0.12
C VAL A 53 -6.73 -7.25 0.73
N ASN A 54 -7.78 -6.88 0.03
CA ASN A 54 -9.15 -6.91 0.56
C ASN A 54 -9.55 -8.30 1.06
N HIS A 55 -9.13 -9.37 0.40
CA HIS A 55 -9.41 -10.72 0.83
C HIS A 55 -8.82 -11.04 2.21
N LEU A 56 -7.68 -10.47 2.55
CA LEU A 56 -7.07 -10.65 3.88
C LEU A 56 -7.85 -9.93 4.97
N ILE A 57 -8.44 -8.78 4.63
CA ILE A 57 -9.27 -8.02 5.56
C ILE A 57 -10.58 -8.78 5.80
N GLN A 58 -11.19 -9.34 4.76
CA GLN A 58 -12.43 -10.09 4.85
C GLN A 58 -12.27 -11.36 5.68
N THR A 59 -11.13 -12.03 5.61
CA THR A 59 -10.88 -13.24 6.40
C THR A 59 -10.42 -12.96 7.83
N GLY A 60 -10.08 -11.71 8.13
CA GLY A 60 -9.56 -11.33 9.45
C GLY A 60 -8.07 -11.56 9.62
N GLU A 61 -7.36 -12.02 8.60
CA GLU A 61 -5.90 -12.16 8.65
C GLU A 61 -5.21 -10.81 8.78
N LEU A 62 -5.83 -9.77 8.24
CA LEU A 62 -5.37 -8.40 8.35
C LEU A 62 -6.52 -7.56 8.90
N HIS A 63 -6.37 -7.03 10.13
CA HIS A 63 -7.45 -6.26 10.78
C HIS A 63 -7.52 -4.83 10.29
N ALA A 64 -6.37 -4.20 10.12
CA ALA A 64 -6.30 -2.82 9.68
C ALA A 64 -5.04 -2.60 8.87
N LEU A 65 -5.15 -1.77 7.84
CA LEU A 65 -4.01 -1.37 7.04
C LEU A 65 -4.07 0.13 6.84
N GLY A 66 -3.13 0.86 7.43
CA GLY A 66 -2.91 2.27 7.13
C GLY A 66 -2.19 2.38 5.79
N ILE A 67 -2.68 3.23 4.91
CA ILE A 67 -2.10 3.38 3.57
C ILE A 67 -1.66 4.82 3.36
N LYS A 68 -0.40 4.99 2.94
CA LYS A 68 0.14 6.25 2.47
C LYS A 68 0.62 6.02 1.04
N ALA A 69 0.08 6.78 0.10
CA ALA A 69 0.38 6.63 -1.32
C ALA A 69 1.11 7.86 -1.84
N TYR A 70 2.17 7.64 -2.59
CA TYR A 70 3.00 8.69 -3.17
C TYR A 70 3.36 8.35 -4.60
N THR A 71 3.49 9.39 -5.44
CA THR A 71 4.24 9.24 -6.68
C THR A 71 5.73 9.24 -6.34
N ARG A 72 6.58 8.81 -7.27
CA ARG A 72 8.02 8.80 -7.03
C ARG A 72 8.56 10.22 -6.78
N ALA A 73 8.02 11.20 -7.49
CA ALA A 73 8.41 12.60 -7.30
C ALA A 73 8.02 13.11 -5.90
N GLU A 74 6.83 12.77 -5.44
CA GLU A 74 6.37 13.14 -4.08
C GLU A 74 7.23 12.50 -3.00
N TRP A 75 7.56 11.22 -3.19
CA TRP A 75 8.40 10.48 -2.26
C TRP A 75 9.81 11.06 -2.19
N ALA A 76 10.40 11.37 -3.33
CA ALA A 76 11.73 11.98 -3.41
C ALA A 76 11.75 13.35 -2.73
N ALA A 77 10.72 14.16 -2.93
CA ALA A 77 10.62 15.47 -2.31
C ALA A 77 10.52 15.38 -0.78
N GLN A 78 9.86 14.35 -0.26
CA GLN A 78 9.68 14.15 1.17
C GLN A 78 10.94 13.60 1.84
N ASN A 79 11.73 12.79 1.14
CA ASN A 79 12.90 12.11 1.68
C ASN A 79 14.23 12.63 1.15
N GLY A 80 14.18 13.55 0.23
CA GLY A 80 15.37 14.18 -0.37
C GLY A 80 15.92 15.34 0.45
#